data_49ea73efe9152c48d480007290a7bef6
#
_entry.id   49ea73efe9152c48d480007290a7bef6
#
_cell.length_a   1.000
_cell.length_b   1.000
_cell.length_c   1.000
_cell.angle_alpha   90.00
_cell.angle_beta   90.00
_cell.angle_gamma   90.00
#
_symmetry.space_group_name_H-M   'P 1'
#
loop_
_entity.id
_entity.type
_entity.pdbx_description
1 polymer ?
#
loop_
_entity_poly.entity_id
_entity_poly.type
_entity_poly.pdbx_seq_one_letter_code
_entity_poly.pdbx_strand_id
1 'polypeptide(L)'
;MMFLKTIVATGPDHEVKNLNALLDVLDQNVSIPDDLVVLDGMVADQLAHAAPYEGIHSKLLIDASTPRKQDSADFSLDGIEGVSQYRWIRPSMLVVTTEIEGGPPESENTNQVDEEGAAKQRNKISQLMNSIWQLDSSRNLRWLFITDNHVDLESEDAMRVLLWQLFCRFEVSRDFHYSDDRSRVCWDATAPIPSMNGPKPVRRWPAVCIHDPEVEKKVDKWYEEEVRNWV
;
A
#
# COMPACT_ATOMS: atom_id res chain seq x y z
N MET A 1 2.45 -7.39 -19.63
CA MET A 1 2.90 -6.82 -18.35
C MET A 1 2.47 -5.36 -18.12
N MET A 2 1.67 -4.78 -18.99
CA MET A 2 1.22 -3.39 -18.91
C MET A 2 0.39 -3.08 -17.65
N PHE A 3 -0.44 -4.01 -17.24
CA PHE A 3 -1.38 -3.87 -16.10
C PHE A 3 -0.80 -4.22 -14.71
N LEU A 4 0.43 -4.72 -14.62
CA LEU A 4 0.99 -5.19 -13.35
C LEU A 4 1.92 -4.13 -12.76
N LYS A 5 1.68 -3.73 -11.50
CA LYS A 5 2.56 -2.86 -10.71
C LYS A 5 3.59 -3.67 -9.93
N THR A 6 3.18 -4.79 -9.38
CA THR A 6 4.04 -5.68 -8.58
C THR A 6 3.98 -7.09 -9.14
N ILE A 7 5.13 -7.72 -9.25
CA ILE A 7 5.30 -9.10 -9.71
C ILE A 7 6.10 -9.84 -8.64
N VAL A 8 5.55 -10.94 -8.15
CA VAL A 8 6.23 -11.83 -7.20
C VAL A 8 6.54 -13.14 -7.91
N ALA A 9 7.81 -13.51 -7.97
CA ALA A 9 8.25 -14.82 -8.42
C ALA A 9 8.38 -15.75 -7.22
N THR A 10 7.71 -16.92 -7.26
CA THR A 10 7.77 -17.93 -6.20
C THR A 10 8.40 -19.20 -6.71
N GLY A 11 8.94 -20.04 -5.83
CA GLY A 11 9.46 -21.35 -6.18
C GLY A 11 8.35 -22.32 -6.64
N PRO A 12 8.71 -23.38 -7.39
CA PRO A 12 7.74 -24.31 -7.95
C PRO A 12 6.93 -25.09 -6.87
N ASP A 13 7.48 -25.18 -5.68
CA ASP A 13 6.86 -25.88 -4.54
C ASP A 13 5.91 -24.98 -3.72
N HIS A 14 5.79 -23.71 -4.09
CA HIS A 14 4.93 -22.74 -3.39
C HIS A 14 3.62 -22.55 -4.15
N GLU A 15 2.57 -23.19 -3.66
CA GLU A 15 1.23 -22.97 -4.19
C GLU A 15 0.56 -21.76 -3.55
N VAL A 16 0.68 -20.59 -4.19
CA VAL A 16 0.09 -19.33 -3.70
C VAL A 16 -1.38 -19.25 -4.13
N LYS A 17 -2.27 -19.78 -3.29
CA LYS A 17 -3.73 -19.79 -3.56
C LYS A 17 -4.48 -18.61 -2.99
N ASN A 18 -3.92 -17.92 -2.01
CA ASN A 18 -4.56 -16.82 -1.31
C ASN A 18 -3.53 -15.83 -0.74
N LEU A 19 -4.02 -14.71 -0.22
CA LEU A 19 -3.18 -13.66 0.33
C LEU A 19 -2.30 -14.14 1.49
N ASN A 20 -2.82 -14.97 2.39
CA ASN A 20 -2.04 -15.46 3.52
C ASN A 20 -0.82 -16.27 3.05
N ALA A 21 -1.02 -17.18 2.10
CA ALA A 21 0.09 -17.94 1.51
C ALA A 21 1.11 -17.03 0.82
N LEU A 22 0.67 -15.96 0.14
CA LEU A 22 1.57 -14.97 -0.45
C LEU A 22 2.39 -14.25 0.61
N LEU A 23 1.75 -13.77 1.68
CA LEU A 23 2.43 -13.07 2.77
C LEU A 23 3.44 -13.99 3.49
N ASP A 24 3.10 -15.27 3.69
CA ASP A 24 4.02 -16.26 4.27
C ASP A 24 5.28 -16.44 3.40
N VAL A 25 5.11 -16.55 2.09
CA VAL A 25 6.23 -16.69 1.14
C VAL A 25 7.09 -15.43 1.12
N LEU A 26 6.49 -14.24 1.10
CA LEU A 26 7.22 -12.96 1.16
C LEU A 26 7.99 -12.81 2.47
N ASP A 27 7.37 -13.17 3.60
CA ASP A 27 8.01 -13.08 4.91
C ASP A 27 9.19 -14.06 5.06
N GLN A 28 9.09 -15.25 4.49
CA GLN A 28 10.08 -16.29 4.67
C GLN A 28 11.22 -16.26 3.64
N ASN A 29 10.93 -15.80 2.41
CA ASN A 29 11.85 -16.03 1.30
C ASN A 29 12.58 -14.78 0.82
N VAL A 30 12.07 -13.57 1.11
CA VAL A 30 12.63 -12.34 0.55
C VAL A 30 13.73 -11.74 1.42
N SER A 31 14.89 -11.51 0.83
CA SER A 31 15.99 -10.71 1.40
C SER A 31 15.98 -9.31 0.80
N ILE A 32 15.95 -8.30 1.65
CA ILE A 32 15.97 -6.89 1.23
C ILE A 32 17.41 -6.40 1.34
N PRO A 33 17.97 -5.74 0.31
CA PRO A 33 17.35 -5.36 -0.96
C PRO A 33 17.56 -6.36 -2.11
N ASP A 34 18.25 -7.46 -1.90
CA ASP A 34 18.82 -8.31 -2.96
C ASP A 34 17.77 -8.92 -3.88
N ASP A 35 16.61 -9.25 -3.31
CA ASP A 35 15.51 -9.90 -4.02
C ASP A 35 14.46 -8.90 -4.55
N LEU A 36 14.77 -7.59 -4.51
CA LEU A 36 13.88 -6.53 -4.97
C LEU A 36 14.46 -5.77 -6.15
N VAL A 37 13.67 -5.63 -7.23
CA VAL A 37 14.05 -4.83 -8.39
C VAL A 37 12.96 -3.82 -8.71
N VAL A 38 13.32 -2.53 -8.69
CA VAL A 38 12.45 -1.44 -9.11
C VAL A 38 12.77 -1.08 -10.57
N LEU A 39 11.77 -1.16 -11.43
CA LEU A 39 11.85 -0.73 -12.84
C LEU A 39 11.07 0.56 -12.99
N ASP A 40 11.76 1.68 -13.15
CA ASP A 40 11.14 2.99 -13.37
C ASP A 40 10.87 3.25 -14.86
N GLY A 41 9.90 4.11 -15.16
CA GLY A 41 9.59 4.56 -16.51
C GLY A 41 8.99 3.48 -17.43
N MET A 42 8.32 2.49 -16.88
CA MET A 42 7.70 1.41 -17.64
C MET A 42 6.33 1.82 -18.18
N VAL A 43 5.94 1.22 -19.32
CA VAL A 43 4.60 1.42 -19.89
C VAL A 43 3.52 0.98 -18.91
N ALA A 44 2.56 1.86 -18.68
CA ALA A 44 1.40 1.67 -17.81
C ALA A 44 0.11 1.60 -18.58
N ASP A 45 -0.93 1.11 -17.92
CA ASP A 45 -2.32 1.34 -18.31
C ASP A 45 -2.69 2.82 -18.07
N GLN A 46 -3.50 3.38 -18.95
CA GLN A 46 -4.07 4.73 -18.78
C GLN A 46 -4.95 4.84 -17.52
N LEU A 47 -5.52 3.73 -17.07
CA LEU A 47 -6.31 3.66 -15.84
C LEU A 47 -5.45 3.67 -14.56
N ALA A 48 -4.13 3.61 -14.66
CA ALA A 48 -3.23 3.67 -13.50
C ALA A 48 -3.12 5.12 -12.98
N HIS A 49 -4.12 5.60 -12.26
CA HIS A 49 -4.17 6.99 -11.76
C HIS A 49 -3.04 7.32 -10.77
N ALA A 50 -2.51 6.34 -10.05
CA ALA A 50 -1.35 6.52 -9.18
C ALA A 50 -0.07 6.87 -9.94
N ALA A 51 0.01 6.53 -11.24
CA ALA A 51 1.16 6.84 -12.09
C ALA A 51 1.43 8.35 -12.16
N PRO A 52 2.69 8.80 -12.06
CA PRO A 52 3.02 10.23 -12.09
C PRO A 52 2.73 10.86 -13.44
N TYR A 53 2.83 10.08 -14.51
CA TYR A 53 2.54 10.49 -15.87
C TYR A 53 1.58 9.50 -16.52
N GLU A 54 0.73 9.99 -17.41
CA GLU A 54 -0.18 9.14 -18.16
C GLU A 54 0.60 8.10 -18.98
N GLY A 55 0.23 6.84 -18.83
CA GLY A 55 0.86 5.72 -19.54
C GLY A 55 2.26 5.33 -19.10
N ILE A 56 2.79 5.92 -18.00
CA ILE A 56 4.13 5.61 -17.48
C ILE A 56 4.08 5.44 -15.96
N HIS A 57 4.51 4.30 -15.46
CA HIS A 57 4.66 4.04 -14.03
C HIS A 57 5.89 3.16 -13.73
N SER A 58 6.19 2.99 -12.46
CA SER A 58 7.23 2.07 -12.01
C SER A 58 6.64 0.71 -11.66
N LYS A 59 7.48 -0.32 -11.71
CA LYS A 59 7.12 -1.69 -11.34
C LYS A 59 8.07 -2.21 -10.29
N LEU A 60 7.56 -3.05 -9.39
CA LEU A 60 8.34 -3.77 -8.40
C LEU A 60 8.33 -5.25 -8.76
N LEU A 61 9.52 -5.84 -8.87
CA LEU A 61 9.70 -7.27 -8.97
C LEU A 61 10.28 -7.78 -7.66
N ILE A 62 9.73 -8.87 -7.16
CA ILE A 62 10.14 -9.50 -5.91
C ILE A 62 10.47 -10.96 -6.21
N ASP A 63 11.70 -11.36 -5.93
CA ASP A 63 12.10 -12.76 -5.99
C ASP A 63 11.89 -13.42 -4.62
N ALA A 64 10.85 -14.22 -4.52
CA ALA A 64 10.52 -15.02 -3.35
C ALA A 64 10.67 -16.53 -3.63
N SER A 65 11.52 -16.90 -4.61
CA SER A 65 11.65 -18.29 -5.07
C SER A 65 12.45 -19.18 -4.13
N THR A 66 13.33 -18.59 -3.29
CA THR A 66 14.27 -19.35 -2.47
C THR A 66 14.00 -19.13 -0.98
N PRO A 67 13.66 -20.18 -0.20
CA PRO A 67 13.50 -20.10 1.24
C PRO A 67 14.78 -19.60 1.93
N ARG A 68 14.63 -18.70 2.91
CA ARG A 68 15.73 -18.15 3.71
C ARG A 68 15.40 -18.27 5.19
N LYS A 69 16.43 -18.35 6.03
CA LYS A 69 16.25 -18.23 7.47
C LYS A 69 16.07 -16.75 7.80
N GLN A 70 14.94 -16.43 8.40
CA GLN A 70 14.58 -15.06 8.76
C GLN A 70 14.37 -14.97 10.27
N ASP A 71 14.76 -13.83 10.84
CA ASP A 71 14.47 -13.50 12.22
C ASP A 71 13.12 -12.74 12.29
N SER A 72 12.43 -12.91 13.42
CA SER A 72 11.18 -12.19 13.69
C SER A 72 11.45 -10.87 14.41
N ALA A 73 10.56 -9.90 14.18
CA ALA A 73 10.46 -8.70 14.99
C ALA A 73 9.29 -8.86 15.98
N ASP A 74 9.44 -8.33 17.17
CA ASP A 74 8.39 -8.26 18.18
C ASP A 74 8.64 -7.05 19.09
N PHE A 75 7.89 -5.98 18.86
CA PHE A 75 7.96 -4.75 19.65
C PHE A 75 6.65 -3.98 19.58
N SER A 76 6.43 -3.09 20.57
CA SER A 76 5.30 -2.19 20.63
C SER A 76 5.64 -0.85 19.97
N LEU A 77 4.64 -0.24 19.35
CA LEU A 77 4.67 1.15 18.87
C LEU A 77 3.89 2.10 19.79
N ASP A 78 3.51 1.66 20.98
CA ASP A 78 2.76 2.48 21.93
C ASP A 78 3.57 3.74 22.28
N GLY A 79 2.94 4.91 22.11
CA GLY A 79 3.57 6.19 22.38
C GLY A 79 4.45 6.75 21.25
N ILE A 80 4.55 6.06 20.12
CA ILE A 80 5.21 6.64 18.92
C ILE A 80 4.28 7.67 18.28
N GLU A 81 4.77 8.90 18.18
CA GLU A 81 4.03 10.00 17.58
C GLU A 81 3.65 9.70 16.12
N GLY A 82 2.40 9.94 15.77
CA GLY A 82 1.88 9.70 14.42
C GLY A 82 1.33 8.29 14.18
N VAL A 83 1.49 7.35 15.12
CA VAL A 83 0.85 6.04 15.08
C VAL A 83 -0.56 6.14 15.66
N SER A 84 -1.59 5.83 14.84
CA SER A 84 -2.98 5.73 15.29
C SER A 84 -3.33 4.30 15.74
N GLN A 85 -3.03 3.32 14.88
CA GLN A 85 -3.15 1.89 15.17
C GLN A 85 -1.97 1.17 14.53
N TYR A 86 -1.65 -0.04 14.99
CA TYR A 86 -0.70 -0.92 14.33
C TYR A 86 -1.07 -2.38 14.50
N ARG A 87 -0.68 -3.20 13.51
CA ARG A 87 -0.94 -4.65 13.52
C ARG A 87 0.18 -5.41 12.84
N TRP A 88 0.71 -6.40 13.54
CA TRP A 88 1.60 -7.39 12.93
C TRP A 88 0.80 -8.34 12.06
N ILE A 89 1.17 -8.43 10.78
CA ILE A 89 0.53 -9.34 9.82
C ILE A 89 1.38 -10.58 9.56
N ARG A 90 2.70 -10.47 9.77
CA ARG A 90 3.69 -11.56 9.79
C ARG A 90 4.83 -11.19 10.72
N PRO A 91 5.72 -12.15 11.09
CA PRO A 91 6.83 -11.91 12.00
C PRO A 91 7.76 -10.74 11.63
N SER A 92 7.87 -10.38 10.35
CA SER A 92 8.66 -9.23 9.91
C SER A 92 7.86 -8.16 9.17
N MET A 93 6.53 -8.24 9.21
CA MET A 93 5.63 -7.36 8.48
C MET A 93 4.68 -6.62 9.42
N LEU A 94 4.73 -5.30 9.40
CA LEU A 94 3.94 -4.42 10.26
C LEU A 94 3.11 -3.46 9.43
N VAL A 95 1.83 -3.34 9.74
CA VAL A 95 0.95 -2.31 9.22
C VAL A 95 0.74 -1.26 10.29
N VAL A 96 0.83 0.01 9.91
CA VAL A 96 0.63 1.18 10.76
C VAL A 96 -0.38 2.11 10.11
N THR A 97 -1.33 2.59 10.87
CA THR A 97 -2.20 3.68 10.41
C THR A 97 -1.76 5.00 11.00
N THR A 98 -1.89 6.06 10.23
CA THR A 98 -1.59 7.44 10.64
C THR A 98 -2.71 8.38 10.21
N GLU A 99 -2.90 9.45 10.95
CA GLU A 99 -3.83 10.49 10.57
C GLU A 99 -3.26 11.31 9.41
N ILE A 100 -4.00 11.43 8.32
CA ILE A 100 -3.66 12.27 7.17
C ILE A 100 -4.62 13.45 7.13
N GLU A 101 -4.09 14.67 7.12
CA GLU A 101 -4.87 15.87 6.93
C GLU A 101 -5.39 15.91 5.48
N GLY A 102 -6.69 16.02 5.29
CA GLY A 102 -7.32 16.11 3.98
C GLY A 102 -8.27 14.97 3.63
N GLY A 103 -8.21 13.88 4.37
CA GLY A 103 -9.13 12.74 4.20
C GLY A 103 -9.01 12.01 2.84
N PRO A 104 -9.83 11.02 2.61
CA PRO A 104 -9.90 10.34 1.32
C PRO A 104 -10.42 11.31 0.25
N PRO A 105 -10.12 11.07 -1.03
CA PRO A 105 -10.54 11.91 -2.16
C PRO A 105 -12.06 11.90 -2.41
N GLU A 106 -12.87 11.70 -1.39
CA GLU A 106 -14.33 11.63 -1.43
C GLU A 106 -14.98 13.01 -1.47
N SER A 107 -14.25 14.08 -1.15
CA SER A 107 -14.74 15.44 -1.26
C SER A 107 -14.22 16.12 -2.53
N GLU A 108 -15.04 16.96 -3.17
CA GLU A 108 -14.65 17.79 -4.31
C GLU A 108 -13.38 18.64 -4.04
N ASN A 109 -13.12 18.96 -2.78
CA ASN A 109 -11.98 19.78 -2.34
C ASN A 109 -10.64 18.98 -2.32
N THR A 110 -10.65 17.67 -2.21
CA THR A 110 -9.44 16.85 -2.14
C THR A 110 -8.79 16.60 -3.51
N ASN A 111 -9.42 17.03 -4.59
CA ASN A 111 -8.88 16.89 -5.93
C ASN A 111 -8.11 18.12 -6.44
N GLN A 112 -7.91 19.11 -5.59
CA GLN A 112 -7.11 20.30 -5.93
C GLN A 112 -5.62 20.01 -5.70
N VAL A 113 -4.78 20.63 -6.54
CA VAL A 113 -3.33 20.61 -6.33
C VAL A 113 -3.01 21.42 -5.09
N ASP A 114 -2.38 20.79 -4.11
CA ASP A 114 -1.91 21.39 -2.88
C ASP A 114 -0.44 21.03 -2.63
N GLU A 115 0.45 21.89 -3.05
CA GLU A 115 1.90 21.67 -2.95
C GLU A 115 2.41 21.69 -1.50
N GLU A 116 1.85 22.57 -0.67
CA GLU A 116 2.24 22.68 0.74
C GLU A 116 1.73 21.47 1.54
N GLY A 117 0.47 21.12 1.39
CA GLY A 117 -0.13 19.94 2.00
C GLY A 117 0.60 18.64 1.60
N ALA A 118 0.92 18.49 0.32
CA ALA A 118 1.66 17.35 -0.17
C ALA A 118 3.09 17.27 0.42
N ALA A 119 3.77 18.40 0.56
CA ALA A 119 5.09 18.45 1.19
C ALA A 119 5.00 18.10 2.69
N LYS A 120 4.00 18.63 3.39
CA LYS A 120 3.74 18.34 4.81
C LYS A 120 3.44 16.86 5.03
N GLN A 121 2.60 16.26 4.17
CA GLN A 121 2.30 14.84 4.21
C GLN A 121 3.56 13.97 4.04
N ARG A 122 4.35 14.23 2.99
CA ARG A 122 5.61 13.49 2.76
C ARG A 122 6.56 13.58 3.96
N ASN A 123 6.69 14.76 4.55
CA ASN A 123 7.53 14.97 5.73
C ASN A 123 7.01 14.16 6.93
N LYS A 124 5.69 14.17 7.17
CA LYS A 124 5.06 13.41 8.25
C LYS A 124 5.31 11.91 8.09
N ILE A 125 5.10 11.36 6.90
CA ILE A 125 5.36 9.94 6.61
C ILE A 125 6.83 9.60 6.80
N SER A 126 7.75 10.44 6.30
CA SER A 126 9.18 10.23 6.46
C SER A 126 9.61 10.28 7.94
N GLN A 127 9.06 11.18 8.73
CA GLN A 127 9.33 11.24 10.18
C GLN A 127 8.81 10.00 10.90
N LEU A 128 7.57 9.57 10.62
CA LEU A 128 6.99 8.37 11.21
C LEU A 128 7.81 7.12 10.87
N MET A 129 8.14 6.92 9.59
CA MET A 129 8.96 5.82 9.12
C MET A 129 10.31 5.79 9.83
N ASN A 130 11.00 6.94 9.91
CA ASN A 130 12.30 7.04 10.56
C ASN A 130 12.20 6.79 12.07
N SER A 131 11.17 7.30 12.75
CA SER A 131 10.94 7.04 14.17
C SER A 131 10.79 5.56 14.47
N ILE A 132 10.08 4.81 13.61
CA ILE A 132 9.94 3.35 13.74
C ILE A 132 11.28 2.66 13.47
N TRP A 133 12.00 3.03 12.42
CA TRP A 133 13.27 2.39 12.05
C TRP A 133 14.43 2.70 13.00
N GLN A 134 14.36 3.78 13.78
CA GLN A 134 15.35 4.12 14.80
C GLN A 134 15.20 3.32 16.09
N LEU A 135 14.11 2.58 16.28
CA LEU A 135 13.96 1.69 17.42
C LEU A 135 14.96 0.52 17.29
N ASP A 136 15.75 0.27 18.32
CA ASP A 136 16.69 -0.87 18.35
C ASP A 136 15.98 -2.21 18.12
N SER A 137 14.75 -2.34 18.65
CA SER A 137 13.88 -3.50 18.48
C SER A 137 13.35 -3.72 17.06
N SER A 138 13.41 -2.69 16.20
CA SER A 138 12.87 -2.77 14.83
C SER A 138 13.83 -3.40 13.82
N ARG A 139 15.00 -3.89 14.23
CA ARG A 139 16.04 -4.40 13.31
C ARG A 139 15.56 -5.53 12.40
N ASN A 140 14.65 -6.37 12.90
CA ASN A 140 14.10 -7.50 12.16
C ASN A 140 12.76 -7.16 11.46
N LEU A 141 12.27 -5.91 11.56
CA LEU A 141 11.13 -5.42 10.78
C LEU A 141 11.59 -5.16 9.34
N ARG A 142 11.25 -6.02 8.41
CA ARG A 142 11.64 -5.87 7.00
C ARG A 142 10.63 -5.12 6.17
N TRP A 143 9.34 -5.28 6.47
CA TRP A 143 8.24 -4.71 5.71
C TRP A 143 7.39 -3.83 6.60
N LEU A 144 7.41 -2.54 6.36
CA LEU A 144 6.54 -1.57 6.98
C LEU A 144 5.50 -1.11 5.95
N PHE A 145 4.22 -1.16 6.31
CA PHE A 145 3.13 -0.60 5.52
C PHE A 145 2.52 0.55 6.31
N ILE A 146 2.51 1.74 5.73
CA ILE A 146 1.86 2.91 6.33
C ILE A 146 0.63 3.24 5.51
N THR A 147 -0.51 3.40 6.17
CA THR A 147 -1.77 3.81 5.53
C THR A 147 -2.47 4.87 6.38
N ASP A 148 -3.50 5.49 5.83
CA ASP A 148 -4.32 6.43 6.59
C ASP A 148 -5.28 5.72 7.57
N ASN A 149 -5.77 6.48 8.55
CA ASN A 149 -6.63 5.97 9.63
C ASN A 149 -8.07 5.59 9.19
N HIS A 150 -8.38 5.62 7.89
CA HIS A 150 -9.61 5.06 7.33
C HIS A 150 -9.57 3.53 7.27
N VAL A 151 -8.38 2.93 7.39
CA VAL A 151 -8.24 1.49 7.57
C VAL A 151 -8.34 1.19 9.05
N ASP A 152 -9.47 0.63 9.47
CA ASP A 152 -9.61 0.07 10.80
C ASP A 152 -8.93 -1.30 10.86
N LEU A 153 -7.76 -1.37 11.52
CA LEU A 153 -6.96 -2.60 11.59
C LEU A 153 -7.60 -3.71 12.44
N GLU A 154 -8.60 -3.39 13.26
CA GLU A 154 -9.37 -4.37 14.04
C GLU A 154 -10.49 -5.02 13.22
N SER A 155 -10.86 -4.42 12.09
CA SER A 155 -11.88 -4.95 11.19
C SER A 155 -11.43 -6.26 10.52
N GLU A 156 -12.37 -7.17 10.30
CA GLU A 156 -12.15 -8.39 9.49
C GLU A 156 -11.76 -8.07 8.04
N ASP A 157 -12.22 -6.94 7.52
CA ASP A 157 -11.92 -6.46 6.17
C ASP A 157 -10.62 -5.65 6.05
N ALA A 158 -9.91 -5.40 7.16
CA ALA A 158 -8.72 -4.53 7.21
C ALA A 158 -7.72 -4.82 6.07
N MET A 159 -7.39 -6.09 5.87
CA MET A 159 -6.43 -6.48 4.83
C MET A 159 -6.95 -6.28 3.42
N ARG A 160 -8.24 -6.45 3.18
CA ARG A 160 -8.86 -6.19 1.88
C ARG A 160 -8.84 -4.69 1.56
N VAL A 161 -9.19 -3.86 2.54
CA VAL A 161 -9.17 -2.39 2.39
C VAL A 161 -7.74 -1.89 2.20
N LEU A 162 -6.78 -2.37 2.99
CA LEU A 162 -5.35 -2.02 2.85
C LEU A 162 -4.83 -2.36 1.45
N LEU A 163 -5.08 -3.56 0.95
CA LEU A 163 -4.65 -3.96 -0.38
C LEU A 163 -5.29 -3.11 -1.48
N TRP A 164 -6.59 -2.80 -1.34
CA TRP A 164 -7.27 -1.93 -2.29
C TRP A 164 -6.60 -0.55 -2.31
N GLN A 165 -6.36 0.06 -1.16
CA GLN A 165 -5.68 1.35 -1.06
C GLN A 165 -4.27 1.28 -1.65
N LEU A 166 -3.49 0.27 -1.26
CA LEU A 166 -2.14 0.08 -1.74
C LEU A 166 -2.10 0.01 -3.27
N PHE A 167 -2.89 -0.85 -3.89
CA PHE A 167 -2.83 -1.02 -5.34
C PHE A 167 -3.50 0.09 -6.14
N CYS A 168 -4.46 0.81 -5.56
CA CYS A 168 -5.07 1.97 -6.21
C CYS A 168 -4.19 3.22 -6.16
N ARG A 169 -3.50 3.47 -5.04
CA ARG A 169 -2.83 4.75 -4.74
C ARG A 169 -1.32 4.70 -4.90
N PHE A 170 -0.73 3.54 -4.74
CA PHE A 170 0.70 3.32 -4.68
C PHE A 170 1.39 3.45 -6.05
N GLU A 171 2.48 4.20 -6.06
CA GLU A 171 3.44 4.30 -7.16
C GLU A 171 4.83 3.95 -6.65
N VAL A 172 5.44 2.89 -7.18
CA VAL A 172 6.68 2.31 -6.63
C VAL A 172 7.80 3.36 -6.49
N SER A 173 8.02 4.17 -7.52
CA SER A 173 9.12 5.15 -7.50
C SER A 173 8.87 6.36 -6.60
N ARG A 174 7.66 6.51 -6.06
CA ARG A 174 7.27 7.59 -5.16
C ARG A 174 7.09 7.11 -3.72
N ASP A 175 6.43 5.97 -3.56
CA ASP A 175 5.84 5.53 -2.30
C ASP A 175 6.53 4.28 -1.72
N PHE A 176 7.59 3.80 -2.38
CA PHE A 176 8.41 2.68 -1.92
C PHE A 176 9.76 3.20 -1.42
N HIS A 177 9.98 3.07 -0.12
CA HIS A 177 11.13 3.64 0.55
C HIS A 177 12.02 2.57 1.15
N TYR A 178 13.33 2.74 1.05
CA TYR A 178 14.31 1.91 1.75
C TYR A 178 14.78 2.60 3.03
N SER A 179 15.12 1.81 4.06
CA SER A 179 15.96 2.31 5.16
C SER A 179 17.36 2.71 4.67
N ASP A 180 18.11 3.48 5.45
CA ASP A 180 19.45 3.96 5.08
C ASP A 180 20.41 2.81 4.77
N ASP A 181 20.33 1.72 5.53
CA ASP A 181 21.11 0.50 5.31
C ASP A 181 20.51 -0.42 4.23
N ARG A 182 19.35 -0.05 3.68
CA ARG A 182 18.59 -0.78 2.67
C ARG A 182 18.13 -2.19 3.08
N SER A 183 18.16 -2.53 4.35
CA SER A 183 17.73 -3.83 4.85
C SER A 183 16.21 -3.93 5.08
N ARG A 184 15.51 -2.80 5.02
CA ARG A 184 14.08 -2.67 5.30
C ARG A 184 13.41 -1.81 4.24
N VAL A 185 12.11 -2.05 4.05
CA VAL A 185 11.29 -1.26 3.11
C VAL A 185 10.02 -0.76 3.77
N CYS A 186 9.57 0.40 3.32
CA CYS A 186 8.25 0.94 3.65
C CYS A 186 7.43 1.12 2.37
N TRP A 187 6.17 0.73 2.46
CA TRP A 187 5.14 0.96 1.45
C TRP A 187 4.19 2.02 1.99
N ASP A 188 4.25 3.23 1.41
CA ASP A 188 3.31 4.28 1.73
C ASP A 188 2.03 4.08 0.92
N ALA A 189 0.98 3.60 1.59
CA ALA A 189 -0.36 3.39 1.03
C ALA A 189 -1.34 4.51 1.42
N THR A 190 -0.85 5.61 1.97
CA THR A 190 -1.70 6.76 2.32
C THR A 190 -2.29 7.43 1.08
N ALA A 191 -3.39 8.13 1.24
CA ALA A 191 -4.00 8.88 0.14
C ALA A 191 -3.08 10.04 -0.27
N PRO A 192 -2.45 10.01 -1.46
CA PRO A 192 -1.51 11.05 -1.84
C PRO A 192 -2.25 12.34 -2.23
N ILE A 193 -1.77 13.48 -1.75
CA ILE A 193 -2.30 14.80 -2.09
C ILE A 193 -1.82 15.18 -3.51
N PRO A 194 -2.70 15.61 -4.41
CA PRO A 194 -2.32 16.04 -5.75
C PRO A 194 -1.28 17.15 -5.73
N SER A 195 -0.16 16.96 -6.42
CA SER A 195 0.99 17.86 -6.42
C SER A 195 1.77 17.71 -7.72
N MET A 196 2.22 18.83 -8.30
CA MET A 196 3.08 18.81 -9.49
C MET A 196 4.55 18.94 -9.12
N ASN A 197 4.85 19.35 -7.89
CA ASN A 197 6.20 19.50 -7.36
C ASN A 197 6.56 18.30 -6.48
N GLY A 198 7.84 17.95 -6.48
CA GLY A 198 8.35 16.81 -5.72
C GLY A 198 9.11 15.83 -6.62
N PRO A 199 9.62 14.73 -6.04
CA PRO A 199 10.40 13.77 -6.82
C PRO A 199 9.59 13.08 -7.92
N LYS A 200 8.29 12.89 -7.69
CA LYS A 200 7.31 12.40 -8.69
C LYS A 200 5.98 13.13 -8.46
N PRO A 201 5.34 13.63 -9.52
CA PRO A 201 4.05 14.30 -9.40
C PRO A 201 2.94 13.33 -8.98
N VAL A 202 1.94 13.87 -8.28
CA VAL A 202 0.69 13.19 -7.97
C VAL A 202 -0.40 13.84 -8.81
N ARG A 203 -0.95 13.09 -9.74
CA ARG A 203 -2.06 13.58 -10.58
C ARG A 203 -3.33 13.73 -9.75
N ARG A 204 -4.24 14.56 -10.22
CA ARG A 204 -5.58 14.67 -9.64
C ARG A 204 -6.30 13.32 -9.73
N TRP A 205 -6.93 12.92 -8.63
CA TRP A 205 -7.73 11.71 -8.59
C TRP A 205 -9.07 11.94 -9.30
N PRO A 206 -9.61 10.93 -9.98
CA PRO A 206 -11.00 10.97 -10.44
C PRO A 206 -11.92 11.01 -9.23
N ALA A 207 -13.13 11.54 -9.42
CA ALA A 207 -14.17 11.44 -8.41
C ALA A 207 -14.43 9.97 -8.07
N VAL A 208 -14.66 9.69 -6.78
CA VAL A 208 -15.07 8.36 -6.34
C VAL A 208 -16.45 8.06 -6.92
N CYS A 209 -16.59 6.91 -7.58
CA CYS A 209 -17.89 6.44 -8.00
C CYS A 209 -18.66 5.98 -6.78
N ILE A 210 -19.61 6.80 -6.34
CA ILE A 210 -20.55 6.43 -5.28
C ILE A 210 -21.80 5.92 -5.96
N HIS A 211 -22.24 4.74 -5.57
CA HIS A 211 -23.52 4.22 -6.05
C HIS A 211 -24.66 5.06 -5.49
N ASP A 212 -25.63 5.40 -6.34
CA ASP A 212 -26.86 5.98 -5.88
C ASP A 212 -27.61 4.94 -5.02
N PRO A 213 -27.92 5.24 -3.73
CA PRO A 213 -28.55 4.27 -2.83
C PRO A 213 -29.90 3.72 -3.36
N GLU A 214 -30.60 4.49 -4.18
CA GLU A 214 -31.87 4.02 -4.80
C GLU A 214 -31.59 3.05 -5.96
N VAL A 215 -30.48 3.24 -6.67
CA VAL A 215 -30.05 2.29 -7.72
C VAL A 215 -29.55 1.01 -7.06
N GLU A 216 -28.77 1.11 -5.99
CA GLU A 216 -28.27 -0.04 -5.24
C GLU A 216 -29.42 -0.92 -4.74
N LYS A 217 -30.43 -0.34 -4.07
CA LYS A 217 -31.63 -1.06 -3.65
C LYS A 217 -32.37 -1.75 -4.79
N LYS A 218 -32.43 -1.12 -5.97
CA LYS A 218 -33.07 -1.73 -7.14
C LYS A 218 -32.25 -2.91 -7.68
N VAL A 219 -30.93 -2.80 -7.68
CA VAL A 219 -30.04 -3.87 -8.11
C VAL A 219 -30.09 -5.05 -7.14
N ASP A 220 -30.06 -4.78 -5.83
CA ASP A 220 -30.19 -5.82 -4.80
C ASP A 220 -31.49 -6.57 -4.92
N LYS A 221 -32.61 -5.83 -5.07
CA LYS A 221 -33.90 -6.45 -5.27
C LYS A 221 -33.94 -7.31 -6.53
N TRP A 222 -33.45 -6.80 -7.65
CA TRP A 222 -33.38 -7.55 -8.90
C TRP A 222 -32.50 -8.80 -8.76
N TYR A 223 -31.35 -8.70 -8.08
CA TYR A 223 -30.46 -9.83 -7.83
C TYR A 223 -31.18 -10.93 -7.02
N GLU A 224 -31.86 -10.56 -5.93
CA GLU A 224 -32.58 -11.52 -5.09
C GLU A 224 -33.74 -12.18 -5.83
N GLU A 225 -34.46 -11.43 -6.66
CA GLU A 225 -35.67 -11.94 -7.36
C GLU A 225 -35.33 -12.75 -8.61
N GLU A 226 -34.32 -12.35 -9.39
CA GLU A 226 -34.08 -12.87 -10.73
C GLU A 226 -32.77 -13.68 -10.86
N VAL A 227 -31.70 -13.25 -10.19
CA VAL A 227 -30.36 -13.82 -10.46
C VAL A 227 -30.00 -14.91 -9.48
N ARG A 228 -30.34 -14.77 -8.20
CA ARG A 228 -29.98 -15.75 -7.15
C ARG A 228 -30.44 -17.19 -7.45
N ASN A 229 -31.50 -17.33 -8.21
CA ASN A 229 -32.04 -18.65 -8.59
C ASN A 229 -31.37 -19.26 -9.84
N TRP A 230 -30.39 -18.55 -10.44
CA TRP A 230 -29.65 -19.06 -11.62
C TRP A 230 -28.32 -19.72 -11.26
N VAL A 231 -27.89 -19.57 -9.99
CA VAL A 231 -26.72 -20.19 -9.39
C VAL A 231 -27.17 -21.23 -8.36
#